data_b13dcfc953cc4aeb737ea58647271b7f
#
_entry.id   b13dcfc953cc4aeb737ea58647271b7f
#
_cell.length_a   1.000
_cell.length_b   1.000
_cell.length_c   1.000
_cell.angle_alpha   90.00
_cell.angle_beta   90.00
_cell.angle_gamma   90.00
#
_symmetry.space_group_name_H-M   'P 1'
#
loop_
_entity.id
_entity.type
_entity.pdbx_description
1 polymer ?
#
loop_
_entity_poly.entity_id
_entity_poly.type
_entity_poly.pdbx_seq_one_letter_code
_entity_poly.pdbx_strand_id
1 'polypeptide(L)'
;STVLPGTTDTFFRNIIETESGKKLGQFGLGMNPEFLREGNAVNDFLSPDRIVLGYEDLATLNILKKMYQPWGCQKVELNTRSAEMMKYVNNSLLATLISSVNEYANISRELGEIDFKKVMLGVHLDNRWSPLEKDGKKIFPGILEYLKPGCGFGGSCFPKDIKALSSLAKETSIKPNIIDSVITVNDGQPNCIIRMLEDKVKDLSNKRILILGLSFKPETDDVRESVSIKLINLLNEKVLSISAHDPIAIENAKKSINSSVNINYIDDWKAELYEADIIIIATNWSIYKSINKLTNSLSTKVIFDTRSMLDSSKFNAKNYLSVD
;
A
#
# COMPACT_ATOMS: atom_id res chain seq x y z
N SER A 1 -2.40 -7.87 -18.05
CA SER A 1 -2.72 -6.44 -18.18
C SER A 1 -3.83 -6.04 -17.22
N THR A 2 -3.93 -4.76 -16.93
CA THR A 2 -5.03 -4.18 -16.12
C THR A 2 -5.74 -3.15 -16.99
N VAL A 3 -6.99 -3.42 -17.35
CA VAL A 3 -7.87 -2.54 -18.10
C VAL A 3 -9.24 -2.53 -17.44
N LEU A 4 -10.04 -1.49 -17.67
CA LEU A 4 -11.39 -1.38 -17.09
C LEU A 4 -12.31 -2.50 -17.61
N PRO A 5 -13.24 -3.01 -16.78
CA PRO A 5 -14.22 -4.00 -17.19
C PRO A 5 -15.00 -3.57 -18.45
N GLY A 6 -15.02 -4.44 -19.44
CA GLY A 6 -15.60 -4.16 -20.75
C GLY A 6 -14.63 -3.66 -21.81
N THR A 7 -13.38 -3.38 -21.47
CA THR A 7 -12.40 -2.87 -22.45
C THR A 7 -12.06 -3.92 -23.50
N THR A 8 -11.88 -5.18 -23.11
CA THR A 8 -11.47 -6.24 -24.04
C THR A 8 -12.60 -6.60 -25.02
N ASP A 9 -13.80 -6.86 -24.51
CA ASP A 9 -14.94 -7.33 -25.30
C ASP A 9 -15.66 -6.23 -26.09
N THR A 10 -15.35 -4.97 -25.85
CA THR A 10 -15.90 -3.83 -26.60
C THR A 10 -14.80 -3.08 -27.35
N PHE A 11 -13.95 -2.33 -26.65
CA PHE A 11 -12.98 -1.43 -27.27
C PHE A 11 -11.95 -2.19 -28.14
N PHE A 12 -11.24 -3.17 -27.57
CA PHE A 12 -10.27 -3.94 -28.35
C PHE A 12 -10.91 -4.78 -29.42
N ARG A 13 -12.04 -5.42 -29.13
CA ARG A 13 -12.79 -6.17 -30.13
C ARG A 13 -13.14 -5.29 -31.33
N ASN A 14 -13.74 -4.13 -31.13
CA ASN A 14 -14.14 -3.21 -32.17
C ASN A 14 -12.96 -2.75 -33.03
N ILE A 15 -11.82 -2.42 -32.41
CA ILE A 15 -10.61 -2.06 -33.17
C ILE A 15 -10.15 -3.24 -34.02
N ILE A 16 -10.03 -4.44 -33.46
CA ILE A 16 -9.59 -5.62 -34.22
C ILE A 16 -10.53 -5.91 -35.39
N GLU A 17 -11.84 -5.87 -35.15
CA GLU A 17 -12.83 -6.09 -36.18
C GLU A 17 -12.75 -5.06 -37.33
N THR A 18 -12.55 -3.78 -36.95
CA THR A 18 -12.46 -2.68 -37.93
C THR A 18 -11.19 -2.76 -38.76
N GLU A 19 -10.03 -2.90 -38.11
CA GLU A 19 -8.74 -2.85 -38.79
C GLU A 19 -8.42 -4.14 -39.57
N SER A 20 -8.90 -5.30 -39.10
CA SER A 20 -8.64 -6.58 -39.79
C SER A 20 -9.70 -7.00 -40.78
N GLY A 21 -10.90 -6.40 -40.73
CA GLY A 21 -12.08 -6.85 -41.47
C GLY A 21 -12.66 -8.21 -41.02
N LYS A 22 -12.08 -8.80 -39.94
CA LYS A 22 -12.52 -10.09 -39.40
C LYS A 22 -13.59 -9.86 -38.33
N LYS A 23 -14.37 -10.90 -38.04
CA LYS A 23 -15.36 -10.91 -36.95
C LYS A 23 -14.94 -11.86 -35.86
N LEU A 24 -15.47 -11.65 -34.64
CA LEU A 24 -15.27 -12.57 -33.53
C LEU A 24 -15.59 -14.00 -33.97
N GLY A 25 -14.73 -14.96 -33.62
CA GLY A 25 -14.74 -16.33 -34.13
C GLY A 25 -13.75 -16.57 -35.27
N GLN A 26 -13.30 -15.53 -35.99
CA GLN A 26 -12.18 -15.60 -36.92
C GLN A 26 -10.84 -15.18 -36.28
N PHE A 27 -10.88 -14.64 -35.06
CA PHE A 27 -9.74 -14.41 -34.19
C PHE A 27 -10.14 -14.73 -32.75
N GLY A 28 -9.17 -15.09 -31.92
CA GLY A 28 -9.37 -15.32 -30.49
C GLY A 28 -9.21 -14.01 -29.70
N LEU A 29 -10.07 -13.80 -28.71
CA LEU A 29 -10.01 -12.67 -27.81
C LEU A 29 -9.99 -13.16 -26.36
N GLY A 30 -8.90 -12.85 -25.63
CA GLY A 30 -8.73 -13.27 -24.27
C GLY A 30 -8.12 -12.18 -23.38
N MET A 31 -8.39 -12.28 -22.10
CA MET A 31 -7.88 -11.41 -21.05
C MET A 31 -7.23 -12.24 -19.93
N ASN A 32 -5.99 -11.92 -19.61
CA ASN A 32 -5.27 -12.51 -18.48
C ASN A 32 -4.78 -11.38 -17.57
N PRO A 33 -5.51 -11.06 -16.49
CA PRO A 33 -5.07 -10.09 -15.51
C PRO A 33 -3.88 -10.66 -14.72
N GLU A 34 -2.94 -9.78 -14.35
CA GLU A 34 -1.81 -10.13 -13.51
C GLU A 34 -2.06 -9.70 -12.04
N PHE A 35 -1.44 -10.41 -11.10
CA PHE A 35 -1.53 -10.13 -9.66
C PHE A 35 -0.13 -10.03 -9.04
N LEU A 36 0.82 -9.56 -9.84
CA LEU A 36 2.23 -9.48 -9.45
C LEU A 36 2.43 -8.35 -8.42
N ARG A 37 3.15 -8.66 -7.37
CA ARG A 37 3.54 -7.67 -6.35
C ARG A 37 4.90 -7.08 -6.70
N GLU A 38 4.97 -5.79 -6.82
CA GLU A 38 6.23 -5.08 -7.02
C GLU A 38 7.26 -5.51 -5.95
N GLY A 39 8.53 -5.67 -6.33
CA GLY A 39 9.57 -6.24 -5.47
C GLY A 39 9.54 -7.78 -5.35
N ASN A 40 8.44 -8.46 -5.75
CA ASN A 40 8.33 -9.92 -5.72
C ASN A 40 7.77 -10.51 -7.04
N ALA A 41 7.70 -9.71 -8.09
CA ALA A 41 6.98 -10.04 -9.34
C ALA A 41 7.49 -11.33 -10.02
N VAL A 42 8.78 -11.60 -9.97
CA VAL A 42 9.37 -12.82 -10.56
C VAL A 42 8.87 -14.07 -9.85
N ASN A 43 8.89 -14.07 -8.51
CA ASN A 43 8.39 -15.20 -7.71
C ASN A 43 6.89 -15.39 -7.89
N ASP A 44 6.11 -14.29 -7.87
CA ASP A 44 4.66 -14.32 -8.07
C ASP A 44 4.30 -14.85 -9.48
N PHE A 45 5.13 -14.59 -10.50
CA PHE A 45 4.93 -15.13 -11.85
C PHE A 45 5.31 -16.61 -11.95
N LEU A 46 6.43 -17.02 -11.36
CA LEU A 46 6.90 -18.40 -11.41
C LEU A 46 6.05 -19.35 -10.55
N SER A 47 5.51 -18.86 -9.45
CA SER A 47 4.68 -19.61 -8.50
C SER A 47 3.40 -18.85 -8.16
N PRO A 48 2.49 -18.64 -9.12
CA PRO A 48 1.28 -17.87 -8.90
C PRO A 48 0.27 -18.66 -8.04
N ASP A 49 -0.46 -17.95 -7.17
CA ASP A 49 -1.56 -18.52 -6.38
C ASP A 49 -2.68 -19.05 -7.29
N ARG A 50 -2.92 -18.35 -8.38
CA ARG A 50 -3.93 -18.66 -9.39
C ARG A 50 -3.61 -17.97 -10.72
N ILE A 51 -4.13 -18.51 -11.81
CA ILE A 51 -4.12 -17.87 -13.13
C ILE A 51 -5.57 -17.66 -13.58
N VAL A 52 -5.90 -16.44 -14.00
CA VAL A 52 -7.24 -16.08 -14.47
C VAL A 52 -7.23 -16.07 -15.99
N LEU A 53 -8.12 -16.84 -16.61
CA LEU A 53 -8.27 -16.98 -18.05
C LEU A 53 -9.62 -16.39 -18.47
N GLY A 54 -9.61 -15.15 -18.93
CA GLY A 54 -10.75 -14.48 -19.55
C GLY A 54 -10.83 -14.84 -21.03
N TYR A 55 -11.98 -15.23 -21.53
CA TYR A 55 -12.16 -15.64 -22.92
C TYR A 55 -13.55 -15.30 -23.44
N GLU A 56 -13.67 -15.15 -24.77
CA GLU A 56 -14.95 -14.93 -25.45
C GLU A 56 -15.42 -16.17 -26.23
N ASP A 57 -14.54 -17.16 -26.46
CA ASP A 57 -14.88 -18.41 -27.15
C ASP A 57 -14.02 -19.58 -26.65
N LEU A 58 -14.49 -20.82 -26.83
CA LEU A 58 -13.83 -22.03 -26.37
C LEU A 58 -12.48 -22.30 -27.05
N ALA A 59 -12.29 -21.86 -28.28
CA ALA A 59 -11.02 -22.04 -28.99
C ALA A 59 -9.93 -21.18 -28.29
N THR A 60 -10.27 -19.94 -27.98
CA THR A 60 -9.40 -19.04 -27.20
C THR A 60 -9.07 -19.63 -25.82
N LEU A 61 -10.08 -20.15 -25.09
CA LEU A 61 -9.86 -20.79 -23.79
C LEU A 61 -8.87 -21.96 -23.91
N ASN A 62 -9.01 -22.82 -24.91
CA ASN A 62 -8.13 -23.96 -25.11
C ASN A 62 -6.69 -23.54 -25.37
N ILE A 63 -6.48 -22.46 -26.13
CA ILE A 63 -5.16 -21.88 -26.36
C ILE A 63 -4.58 -21.35 -25.04
N LEU A 64 -5.35 -20.59 -24.28
CA LEU A 64 -4.91 -20.06 -22.98
C LEU A 64 -4.57 -21.19 -22.01
N LYS A 65 -5.40 -22.23 -21.91
CA LYS A 65 -5.10 -23.43 -21.10
C LYS A 65 -3.79 -24.07 -21.48
N LYS A 66 -3.52 -24.21 -22.78
CA LYS A 66 -2.26 -24.79 -23.29
C LYS A 66 -1.07 -23.90 -22.95
N MET A 67 -1.18 -22.58 -23.08
CA MET A 67 -0.13 -21.61 -22.74
C MET A 67 0.24 -21.69 -21.26
N TYR A 68 -0.75 -21.79 -20.38
CA TYR A 68 -0.56 -21.81 -18.92
C TYR A 68 -0.51 -23.22 -18.33
N GLN A 69 -0.38 -24.25 -19.14
CA GLN A 69 -0.24 -25.66 -18.70
C GLN A 69 0.95 -25.89 -17.75
N PRO A 70 2.14 -25.27 -17.96
CA PRO A 70 3.29 -25.49 -17.08
C PRO A 70 3.09 -25.12 -15.61
N TRP A 71 2.17 -24.19 -15.33
CA TRP A 71 1.89 -23.77 -13.96
C TRP A 71 0.89 -24.71 -13.29
N GLY A 72 1.27 -25.31 -12.15
CA GLY A 72 0.44 -26.27 -11.41
C GLY A 72 -0.70 -25.64 -10.59
N CYS A 73 -0.81 -24.31 -10.54
CA CYS A 73 -1.84 -23.61 -9.78
C CYS A 73 -3.24 -23.74 -10.40
N GLN A 74 -4.26 -23.36 -9.59
CA GLN A 74 -5.65 -23.31 -10.05
C GLN A 74 -5.82 -22.28 -11.17
N LYS A 75 -6.60 -22.64 -12.20
CA LYS A 75 -7.01 -21.76 -13.30
C LYS A 75 -8.47 -21.38 -13.15
N VAL A 76 -8.73 -20.08 -13.13
CA VAL A 76 -10.09 -19.52 -13.00
C VAL A 76 -10.55 -19.08 -14.39
N GLU A 77 -11.58 -19.74 -14.89
CA GLU A 77 -12.11 -19.55 -16.25
C GLU A 77 -13.32 -18.62 -16.19
N LEU A 78 -13.26 -17.51 -16.93
CA LEU A 78 -14.27 -16.45 -16.90
C LEU A 78 -14.44 -15.84 -18.30
N ASN A 79 -15.51 -15.09 -18.55
CA ASN A 79 -15.51 -14.17 -19.68
C ASN A 79 -14.52 -13.02 -19.43
N THR A 80 -14.13 -12.31 -20.49
CA THR A 80 -13.13 -11.25 -20.43
C THR A 80 -13.50 -10.16 -19.43
N ARG A 81 -14.76 -9.70 -19.42
CA ARG A 81 -15.26 -8.65 -18.53
C ARG A 81 -15.18 -9.03 -17.06
N SER A 82 -15.52 -10.27 -16.72
CA SER A 82 -15.39 -10.80 -15.34
C SER A 82 -13.93 -10.95 -14.92
N ALA A 83 -13.05 -11.34 -15.84
CA ALA A 83 -11.61 -11.42 -15.57
C ALA A 83 -11.01 -10.03 -15.30
N GLU A 84 -11.40 -9.02 -16.08
CA GLU A 84 -11.04 -7.62 -15.84
C GLU A 84 -11.52 -7.14 -14.46
N MET A 85 -12.80 -7.37 -14.13
CA MET A 85 -13.39 -6.95 -12.85
C MET A 85 -12.70 -7.59 -11.65
N MET A 86 -12.27 -8.86 -11.76
CA MET A 86 -11.61 -9.57 -10.65
C MET A 86 -10.37 -8.83 -10.12
N LYS A 87 -9.58 -8.22 -11.01
CA LYS A 87 -8.40 -7.43 -10.60
C LYS A 87 -8.80 -6.24 -9.73
N TYR A 88 -9.82 -5.49 -10.13
CA TYR A 88 -10.31 -4.32 -9.41
C TYR A 88 -10.93 -4.68 -8.07
N VAL A 89 -11.73 -5.74 -8.02
CA VAL A 89 -12.32 -6.24 -6.76
C VAL A 89 -11.23 -6.65 -5.78
N ASN A 90 -10.24 -7.44 -6.24
CA ASN A 90 -9.13 -7.86 -5.38
C ASN A 90 -8.38 -6.65 -4.78
N ASN A 91 -7.99 -5.69 -5.60
CA ASN A 91 -7.23 -4.53 -5.13
C ASN A 91 -8.08 -3.61 -4.23
N SER A 92 -9.35 -3.43 -4.56
CA SER A 92 -10.26 -2.60 -3.74
C SER A 92 -10.54 -3.22 -2.38
N LEU A 93 -10.70 -4.55 -2.28
CA LEU A 93 -10.88 -5.23 -0.99
C LEU A 93 -9.64 -5.06 -0.09
N LEU A 94 -8.43 -5.27 -0.63
CA LEU A 94 -7.19 -5.08 0.14
C LEU A 94 -7.05 -3.63 0.64
N ALA A 95 -7.33 -2.66 -0.22
CA ALA A 95 -7.29 -1.24 0.15
C ALA A 95 -8.37 -0.87 1.18
N THR A 96 -9.55 -1.50 1.10
CA THR A 96 -10.63 -1.32 2.07
C THR A 96 -10.18 -1.76 3.47
N LEU A 97 -9.48 -2.89 3.58
CA LEU A 97 -8.93 -3.35 4.86
C LEU A 97 -7.96 -2.33 5.46
N ILE A 98 -7.04 -1.79 4.65
CA ILE A 98 -6.09 -0.76 5.10
C ILE A 98 -6.80 0.52 5.55
N SER A 99 -7.74 1.04 4.75
CA SER A 99 -8.47 2.26 5.12
C SER A 99 -9.33 2.05 6.36
N SER A 100 -10.01 0.90 6.48
CA SER A 100 -10.83 0.60 7.65
C SER A 100 -10.02 0.56 8.94
N VAL A 101 -8.87 -0.12 8.95
CA VAL A 101 -8.05 -0.19 10.16
C VAL A 101 -7.42 1.16 10.51
N ASN A 102 -7.07 1.98 9.52
CA ASN A 102 -6.59 3.34 9.73
C ASN A 102 -7.68 4.23 10.36
N GLU A 103 -8.90 4.14 9.86
CA GLU A 103 -10.03 4.89 10.41
C GLU A 103 -10.32 4.48 11.86
N TYR A 104 -10.34 3.18 12.17
CA TYR A 104 -10.52 2.70 13.55
C TYR A 104 -9.40 3.14 14.49
N ALA A 105 -8.14 3.14 14.02
CA ALA A 105 -7.02 3.66 14.79
C ALA A 105 -7.16 5.18 15.05
N ASN A 106 -7.58 5.95 14.04
CA ASN A 106 -7.83 7.38 14.18
C ASN A 106 -8.96 7.67 15.18
N ILE A 107 -10.09 6.95 15.11
CA ILE A 107 -11.22 7.06 16.07
C ILE A 107 -10.74 6.70 17.48
N SER A 108 -10.01 5.61 17.63
CA SER A 108 -9.50 5.16 18.95
C SER A 108 -8.61 6.21 19.60
N ARG A 109 -7.80 6.89 18.82
CA ARG A 109 -6.92 7.98 19.31
C ARG A 109 -7.73 9.18 19.78
N GLU A 110 -8.74 9.62 19.02
CA GLU A 110 -9.58 10.76 19.40
C GLU A 110 -10.41 10.47 20.67
N LEU A 111 -10.82 9.22 20.88
CA LEU A 111 -11.49 8.79 22.10
C LEU A 111 -10.55 8.73 23.31
N GLY A 112 -9.25 8.54 23.11
CA GLY A 112 -8.24 8.43 24.15
C GLY A 112 -8.31 7.13 24.96
N GLU A 113 -7.24 6.82 25.69
CA GLU A 113 -7.13 5.67 26.62
C GLU A 113 -7.41 4.29 26.00
N ILE A 114 -7.37 4.17 24.66
CA ILE A 114 -7.54 2.92 23.93
C ILE A 114 -6.17 2.42 23.43
N ASP A 115 -5.77 1.25 23.92
CA ASP A 115 -4.63 0.49 23.37
C ASP A 115 -5.08 -0.23 22.09
N PHE A 116 -5.01 0.46 20.96
CA PHE A 116 -5.52 -0.05 19.69
C PHE A 116 -4.77 -1.30 19.23
N LYS A 117 -3.50 -1.43 19.57
CA LYS A 117 -2.70 -2.62 19.30
C LYS A 117 -3.28 -3.86 19.97
N LYS A 118 -3.69 -3.74 21.25
CA LYS A 118 -4.37 -4.83 21.95
C LYS A 118 -5.78 -5.10 21.41
N VAL A 119 -6.50 -4.06 21.01
CA VAL A 119 -7.80 -4.22 20.34
C VAL A 119 -7.63 -5.08 19.08
N MET A 120 -6.67 -4.75 18.20
CA MET A 120 -6.42 -5.51 16.99
C MET A 120 -5.89 -6.92 17.27
N LEU A 121 -5.08 -7.10 18.32
CA LEU A 121 -4.69 -8.45 18.75
C LEU A 121 -5.93 -9.28 19.10
N GLY A 122 -6.88 -8.73 19.85
CA GLY A 122 -8.13 -9.39 20.18
C GLY A 122 -8.96 -9.75 18.95
N VAL A 123 -9.06 -8.84 17.99
CA VAL A 123 -9.72 -9.06 16.70
C VAL A 123 -9.05 -10.19 15.93
N HIS A 124 -7.72 -10.18 15.83
CA HIS A 124 -6.97 -11.21 15.10
C HIS A 124 -7.08 -12.61 15.76
N LEU A 125 -7.40 -12.69 17.05
CA LEU A 125 -7.60 -13.96 17.75
C LEU A 125 -8.98 -14.60 17.47
N ASP A 126 -9.93 -13.90 16.87
CA ASP A 126 -11.19 -14.50 16.41
C ASP A 126 -10.90 -15.54 15.30
N ASN A 127 -11.54 -16.72 15.41
CA ASN A 127 -11.32 -17.84 14.49
C ASN A 127 -11.70 -17.51 13.03
N ARG A 128 -12.52 -16.49 12.79
CA ARG A 128 -12.84 -16.01 11.45
C ARG A 128 -11.64 -15.33 10.76
N TRP A 129 -10.76 -14.71 11.55
CA TRP A 129 -9.52 -14.07 11.07
C TRP A 129 -8.34 -15.02 11.16
N SER A 130 -8.24 -15.78 12.23
CA SER A 130 -7.16 -16.72 12.50
C SER A 130 -7.73 -18.10 12.82
N PRO A 131 -8.03 -18.92 11.80
CA PRO A 131 -8.60 -20.24 11.98
C PRO A 131 -7.64 -21.18 12.72
N LEU A 132 -8.19 -22.24 13.30
CA LEU A 132 -7.41 -23.29 13.93
C LEU A 132 -7.03 -24.36 12.91
N GLU A 133 -5.80 -24.84 12.98
CA GLU A 133 -5.39 -26.09 12.34
C GLU A 133 -5.99 -27.32 13.05
N LYS A 134 -5.85 -28.46 12.43
CA LYS A 134 -6.34 -29.74 13.02
C LYS A 134 -5.69 -30.08 14.36
N ASP A 135 -4.48 -29.61 14.61
CA ASP A 135 -3.73 -29.76 15.86
C ASP A 135 -4.07 -28.71 16.92
N GLY A 136 -5.02 -27.82 16.65
CA GLY A 136 -5.46 -26.75 17.55
C GLY A 136 -4.61 -25.47 17.52
N LYS A 137 -3.57 -25.39 16.71
CA LYS A 137 -2.79 -24.16 16.54
C LYS A 137 -3.53 -23.15 15.68
N LYS A 138 -3.35 -21.86 16.00
CA LYS A 138 -3.86 -20.77 15.18
C LYS A 138 -2.96 -20.51 13.98
N ILE A 139 -3.58 -20.40 12.81
CA ILE A 139 -2.96 -19.84 11.62
C ILE A 139 -3.18 -18.32 11.66
N PHE A 140 -2.13 -17.56 11.41
CA PHE A 140 -2.22 -16.11 11.16
C PHE A 140 -2.03 -15.85 9.67
N PRO A 141 -3.13 -15.75 8.90
CA PRO A 141 -3.05 -15.56 7.45
C PRO A 141 -2.39 -14.23 7.10
N GLY A 142 -1.67 -14.20 5.97
CA GLY A 142 -0.99 -12.99 5.50
C GLY A 142 -1.93 -11.80 5.24
N ILE A 143 -3.23 -12.03 5.11
CA ILE A 143 -4.23 -10.97 4.98
C ILE A 143 -4.26 -10.04 6.19
N LEU A 144 -3.86 -10.50 7.38
CA LEU A 144 -3.80 -9.70 8.60
C LEU A 144 -2.79 -8.55 8.52
N GLU A 145 -1.81 -8.63 7.61
CA GLU A 145 -0.86 -7.54 7.38
C GLU A 145 -1.57 -6.28 6.82
N TYR A 146 -2.71 -6.46 6.13
CA TYR A 146 -3.54 -5.36 5.63
C TYR A 146 -4.43 -4.74 6.72
N LEU A 147 -4.49 -5.37 7.90
CA LEU A 147 -5.22 -4.90 9.09
C LEU A 147 -4.28 -4.29 10.15
N LYS A 148 -3.09 -3.84 9.76
CA LYS A 148 -2.20 -3.05 10.59
C LYS A 148 -2.33 -1.59 10.23
N PRO A 149 -2.61 -0.69 11.19
CA PRO A 149 -2.68 0.75 10.89
C PRO A 149 -1.31 1.30 10.49
N GLY A 150 -1.32 2.37 9.73
CA GLY A 150 -0.10 2.98 9.23
C GLY A 150 -0.38 4.26 8.45
N CYS A 151 0.55 4.59 7.56
CA CYS A 151 0.47 5.82 6.75
C CYS A 151 -0.59 5.77 5.63
N GLY A 152 -1.32 4.67 5.46
CA GLY A 152 -2.14 4.43 4.28
C GLY A 152 -1.38 3.65 3.18
N PHE A 153 -2.01 3.52 2.02
CA PHE A 153 -1.44 2.84 0.87
C PHE A 153 -1.01 3.83 -0.22
N GLY A 154 0.03 3.45 -0.96
CA GLY A 154 0.57 4.16 -2.11
C GLY A 154 0.88 3.19 -3.25
N GLY A 155 1.84 3.57 -4.09
CA GLY A 155 2.25 2.81 -5.25
C GLY A 155 1.36 3.01 -6.47
N SER A 156 1.67 2.30 -7.54
CA SER A 156 0.99 2.46 -8.82
C SER A 156 -0.33 1.71 -8.95
N CYS A 157 -0.61 0.73 -8.08
CA CYS A 157 -1.73 -0.19 -8.27
C CYS A 157 -2.98 0.25 -7.49
N PHE A 158 -2.94 0.26 -6.16
CA PHE A 158 -4.13 0.52 -5.34
C PHE A 158 -4.76 1.88 -5.63
N PRO A 159 -4.02 3.02 -5.59
CA PRO A 159 -4.65 4.31 -5.82
C PRO A 159 -5.28 4.43 -7.21
N LYS A 160 -4.57 3.94 -8.24
CA LYS A 160 -5.05 3.98 -9.63
C LYS A 160 -6.30 3.13 -9.83
N ASP A 161 -6.26 1.87 -9.37
CA ASP A 161 -7.33 0.91 -9.62
C ASP A 161 -8.61 1.28 -8.87
N ILE A 162 -8.49 1.77 -7.64
CA ILE A 162 -9.64 2.19 -6.84
C ILE A 162 -10.29 3.45 -7.43
N LYS A 163 -9.49 4.45 -7.82
CA LYS A 163 -9.98 5.67 -8.50
C LYS A 163 -10.65 5.34 -9.84
N ALA A 164 -10.05 4.41 -10.61
CA ALA A 164 -10.62 3.95 -11.88
C ALA A 164 -11.95 3.21 -11.69
N LEU A 165 -12.06 2.34 -10.66
CA LEU A 165 -13.31 1.64 -10.34
C LEU A 165 -14.38 2.61 -9.83
N SER A 166 -14.02 3.61 -9.01
CA SER A 166 -14.93 4.68 -8.58
C SER A 166 -15.47 5.47 -9.77
N SER A 167 -14.58 5.83 -10.70
CA SER A 167 -14.98 6.56 -11.92
C SER A 167 -15.94 5.73 -12.78
N LEU A 168 -15.61 4.47 -13.03
CA LEU A 168 -16.45 3.55 -13.79
C LEU A 168 -17.83 3.37 -13.14
N ALA A 169 -17.89 3.23 -11.81
CA ALA A 169 -19.15 3.09 -11.10
C ALA A 169 -20.04 4.34 -11.26
N LYS A 170 -19.46 5.53 -11.31
CA LYS A 170 -20.19 6.80 -11.54
C LYS A 170 -20.80 6.94 -12.93
N GLU A 171 -20.32 6.14 -13.91
CA GLU A 171 -20.92 6.03 -15.24
C GLU A 171 -22.20 5.15 -15.22
N THR A 172 -22.42 4.45 -14.13
CA THR A 172 -23.63 3.65 -13.89
C THR A 172 -24.59 4.39 -12.96
N SER A 173 -25.72 3.80 -12.64
CA SER A 173 -26.65 4.32 -11.62
C SER A 173 -26.21 4.06 -10.17
N ILE A 174 -25.07 3.38 -9.97
CA ILE A 174 -24.58 2.96 -8.65
C ILE A 174 -23.63 4.02 -8.06
N LYS A 175 -23.94 4.52 -6.87
CA LYS A 175 -23.00 5.37 -6.11
C LYS A 175 -21.99 4.50 -5.37
N PRO A 176 -20.67 4.64 -5.64
CA PRO A 176 -19.64 3.78 -5.05
C PRO A 176 -19.22 4.23 -3.65
N ASN A 177 -20.16 4.24 -2.69
CA ASN A 177 -19.98 4.83 -1.36
C ASN A 177 -18.76 4.28 -0.61
N ILE A 178 -18.57 2.96 -0.57
CA ILE A 178 -17.44 2.31 0.12
C ILE A 178 -16.13 2.72 -0.55
N ILE A 179 -16.07 2.64 -1.88
CA ILE A 179 -14.84 2.93 -2.64
C ILE A 179 -14.44 4.40 -2.47
N ASP A 180 -15.39 5.33 -2.55
CA ASP A 180 -15.12 6.75 -2.35
C ASP A 180 -14.69 7.03 -0.89
N SER A 181 -15.25 6.33 0.10
CA SER A 181 -14.82 6.43 1.49
C SER A 181 -13.40 5.92 1.69
N VAL A 182 -13.03 4.80 1.06
CA VAL A 182 -11.66 4.25 1.09
C VAL A 182 -10.65 5.26 0.56
N ILE A 183 -10.96 5.94 -0.56
CA ILE A 183 -10.12 6.99 -1.13
C ILE A 183 -9.99 8.15 -0.13
N THR A 184 -11.12 8.62 0.41
CA THR A 184 -11.16 9.76 1.35
C THR A 184 -10.32 9.50 2.60
N VAL A 185 -10.45 8.32 3.21
CA VAL A 185 -9.67 7.94 4.40
C VAL A 185 -8.17 7.88 4.06
N ASN A 186 -7.81 7.24 2.94
CA ASN A 186 -6.42 7.13 2.54
C ASN A 186 -5.77 8.48 2.22
N ASP A 187 -6.48 9.36 1.52
CA ASP A 187 -5.98 10.69 1.18
C ASP A 187 -5.87 11.60 2.42
N GLY A 188 -6.70 11.38 3.44
CA GLY A 188 -6.65 12.07 4.72
C GLY A 188 -5.55 11.59 5.68
N GLN A 189 -5.02 10.39 5.49
CA GLN A 189 -4.11 9.75 6.44
C GLN A 189 -2.80 10.55 6.68
N PRO A 190 -2.13 11.16 5.68
CA PRO A 190 -0.96 11.99 5.92
C PRO A 190 -1.25 13.16 6.87
N ASN A 191 -2.41 13.80 6.75
CA ASN A 191 -2.82 14.89 7.65
C ASN A 191 -3.06 14.39 9.08
N CYS A 192 -3.60 13.18 9.26
CA CYS A 192 -3.73 12.56 10.59
C CYS A 192 -2.36 12.36 11.24
N ILE A 193 -1.36 11.90 10.46
CA ILE A 193 0.02 11.72 10.94
C ILE A 193 0.63 13.05 11.35
N ILE A 194 0.46 14.11 10.57
CA ILE A 194 0.97 15.44 10.92
C ILE A 194 0.33 15.95 12.21
N ARG A 195 -1.01 15.82 12.37
CA ARG A 195 -1.69 16.21 13.61
C ARG A 195 -1.16 15.46 14.83
N MET A 196 -0.93 14.14 14.71
CA MET A 196 -0.32 13.35 15.78
C MET A 196 1.04 13.91 16.20
N LEU A 197 1.85 14.31 15.22
CA LEU A 197 3.17 14.89 15.47
C LEU A 197 3.05 16.26 16.14
N GLU A 198 2.15 17.13 15.66
CA GLU A 198 1.88 18.46 16.23
C GLU A 198 1.35 18.35 17.66
N ASP A 199 0.48 17.40 17.96
CA ASP A 199 -0.03 17.14 19.31
C ASP A 199 1.10 16.71 20.26
N LYS A 200 2.04 15.91 19.77
CA LYS A 200 3.18 15.42 20.54
C LYS A 200 4.21 16.50 20.82
N VAL A 201 4.57 17.28 19.80
CA VAL A 201 5.72 18.20 19.82
C VAL A 201 5.29 19.65 20.10
N LYS A 202 4.04 20.02 19.78
CA LYS A 202 3.42 21.34 19.89
C LYS A 202 4.00 22.40 18.92
N ASP A 203 5.33 22.58 18.89
CA ASP A 203 6.00 23.51 17.97
C ASP A 203 7.02 22.77 17.13
N LEU A 204 6.82 22.76 15.84
CA LEU A 204 7.67 22.14 14.84
C LEU A 204 8.65 23.13 14.18
N SER A 205 8.45 24.45 14.32
CA SER A 205 9.15 25.49 13.55
C SER A 205 10.68 25.44 13.69
N ASN A 206 11.18 24.98 14.81
CA ASN A 206 12.62 24.88 15.12
C ASN A 206 13.10 23.41 15.14
N LYS A 207 12.36 22.47 14.55
CA LYS A 207 12.71 21.04 14.58
C LYS A 207 13.35 20.59 13.27
N ARG A 208 14.41 19.82 13.41
CA ARG A 208 15.05 19.07 12.32
C ARG A 208 14.42 17.69 12.25
N ILE A 209 13.88 17.35 11.10
CA ILE A 209 13.18 16.06 10.89
C ILE A 209 14.02 15.17 9.99
N LEU A 210 14.18 13.91 10.42
CA LEU A 210 14.72 12.84 9.61
C LEU A 210 13.58 11.90 9.17
N ILE A 211 13.39 11.75 7.87
CA ILE A 211 12.43 10.83 7.28
C ILE A 211 13.17 9.59 6.76
N LEU A 212 12.82 8.43 7.28
CA LEU A 212 13.39 7.14 6.93
C LEU A 212 12.43 6.36 6.04
N GLY A 213 12.81 6.21 4.77
CA GLY A 213 12.03 5.60 3.70
C GLY A 213 11.28 6.62 2.85
N LEU A 214 11.50 6.58 1.54
CA LEU A 214 10.87 7.44 0.53
C LEU A 214 9.98 6.63 -0.42
N SER A 215 10.31 5.37 -0.66
CA SER A 215 9.48 4.44 -1.42
C SER A 215 8.14 4.16 -0.72
N PHE A 216 7.09 3.81 -1.48
CA PHE A 216 5.78 3.52 -0.90
C PHE A 216 5.76 2.23 -0.05
N LYS A 217 6.71 1.32 -0.28
CA LYS A 217 6.96 0.09 0.49
C LYS A 217 8.44 -0.32 0.35
N PRO A 218 8.98 -1.22 1.19
CA PRO A 218 10.34 -1.72 1.02
C PRO A 218 10.51 -2.57 -0.27
N GLU A 219 11.76 -2.80 -0.64
CA GLU A 219 12.20 -3.62 -1.79
C GLU A 219 11.75 -3.06 -3.16
N THR A 220 11.54 -1.74 -3.25
CA THR A 220 11.26 -1.02 -4.51
C THR A 220 11.74 0.42 -4.44
N ASP A 221 12.11 0.98 -5.57
CA ASP A 221 12.43 2.40 -5.77
C ASP A 221 11.22 3.26 -6.17
N ASP A 222 10.02 2.64 -6.24
CA ASP A 222 8.79 3.34 -6.62
C ASP A 222 8.31 4.29 -5.53
N VAL A 223 8.21 5.56 -5.88
CA VAL A 223 7.74 6.65 -5.00
C VAL A 223 6.36 7.18 -5.37
N ARG A 224 5.71 6.58 -6.36
CA ARG A 224 4.37 7.02 -6.80
C ARG A 224 3.36 6.89 -5.66
N GLU A 225 2.62 7.96 -5.42
CA GLU A 225 1.66 8.04 -4.29
C GLU A 225 2.29 7.67 -2.94
N SER A 226 3.62 7.80 -2.80
CA SER A 226 4.29 7.55 -1.52
C SER A 226 3.82 8.53 -0.46
N VAL A 227 3.48 7.99 0.70
CA VAL A 227 3.09 8.81 1.86
C VAL A 227 4.25 9.66 2.35
N SER A 228 5.49 9.17 2.26
CA SER A 228 6.69 9.93 2.61
C SER A 228 6.78 11.24 1.84
N ILE A 229 6.51 11.20 0.53
CA ILE A 229 6.50 12.40 -0.31
C ILE A 229 5.39 13.36 0.14
N LYS A 230 4.21 12.84 0.46
CA LYS A 230 3.09 13.65 0.97
C LYS A 230 3.43 14.30 2.32
N LEU A 231 4.07 13.54 3.24
CA LEU A 231 4.52 14.07 4.54
C LEU A 231 5.59 15.15 4.37
N ILE A 232 6.57 14.96 3.48
CA ILE A 232 7.60 15.95 3.18
C ILE A 232 6.96 17.25 2.72
N ASN A 233 6.02 17.19 1.78
CA ASN A 233 5.33 18.39 1.28
C ASN A 233 4.52 19.11 2.39
N LEU A 234 3.88 18.36 3.29
CA LEU A 234 3.09 18.92 4.40
C LEU A 234 3.99 19.52 5.49
N LEU A 235 5.21 19.04 5.66
CA LEU A 235 6.16 19.50 6.68
C LEU A 235 7.03 20.65 6.23
N ASN A 236 7.24 20.83 4.92
CA ASN A 236 8.23 21.73 4.35
C ASN A 236 8.19 23.16 4.91
N GLU A 237 7.00 23.73 5.11
CA GLU A 237 6.82 25.08 5.64
C GLU A 237 6.65 25.13 7.17
N LYS A 238 6.66 23.99 7.83
CA LYS A 238 6.36 23.84 9.26
C LYS A 238 7.59 23.59 10.12
N VAL A 239 8.71 23.23 9.52
CA VAL A 239 9.89 22.73 10.22
C VAL A 239 11.16 23.50 9.82
N LEU A 240 12.21 23.40 10.64
CA LEU A 240 13.49 24.04 10.35
C LEU A 240 14.19 23.40 9.14
N SER A 241 14.24 22.08 9.09
CA SER A 241 14.84 21.33 8.00
C SER A 241 14.31 19.89 7.93
N ILE A 242 14.39 19.32 6.74
CA ILE A 242 14.05 17.92 6.48
C ILE A 242 15.28 17.24 5.88
N SER A 243 15.72 16.15 6.53
CA SER A 243 16.66 15.19 5.97
C SER A 243 15.90 13.91 5.62
N ALA A 244 16.25 13.25 4.53
CA ALA A 244 15.58 12.02 4.12
C ALA A 244 16.56 10.98 3.60
N HIS A 245 16.29 9.73 3.94
CA HIS A 245 17.03 8.56 3.50
C HIS A 245 16.10 7.48 2.96
N ASP A 246 16.54 6.84 1.90
CA ASP A 246 15.97 5.57 1.40
C ASP A 246 17.10 4.74 0.77
N PRO A 247 17.15 3.43 0.94
CA PRO A 247 18.21 2.60 0.38
C PRO A 247 18.35 2.68 -1.14
N ILE A 248 17.24 2.89 -1.87
CA ILE A 248 17.24 2.83 -3.34
C ILE A 248 16.37 3.89 -4.03
N ALA A 249 15.46 4.57 -3.32
CA ALA A 249 14.44 5.44 -3.93
C ALA A 249 14.83 6.93 -4.01
N ILE A 250 16.02 7.33 -3.53
CA ILE A 250 16.42 8.75 -3.46
C ILE A 250 16.33 9.44 -4.83
N GLU A 251 16.85 8.82 -5.90
CA GLU A 251 16.85 9.44 -7.22
C GLU A 251 15.44 9.61 -7.81
N ASN A 252 14.54 8.69 -7.53
CA ASN A 252 13.14 8.83 -7.95
C ASN A 252 12.38 9.87 -7.09
N ALA A 253 12.70 9.94 -5.80
CA ALA A 253 12.16 10.97 -4.91
C ALA A 253 12.56 12.39 -5.35
N LYS A 254 13.83 12.62 -5.71
CA LYS A 254 14.32 13.90 -6.26
C LYS A 254 13.53 14.36 -7.48
N LYS A 255 13.07 13.43 -8.33
CA LYS A 255 12.26 13.75 -9.52
C LYS A 255 10.79 14.03 -9.19
N SER A 256 10.30 13.50 -8.07
CA SER A 256 8.87 13.55 -7.70
C SER A 256 8.55 14.68 -6.72
N ILE A 257 9.52 15.12 -5.92
CA ILE A 257 9.37 16.21 -4.97
C ILE A 257 9.58 17.53 -5.71
N ASN A 258 8.72 18.51 -5.41
CA ASN A 258 8.86 19.84 -6.01
C ASN A 258 10.22 20.47 -5.62
N SER A 259 10.91 21.08 -6.58
CA SER A 259 12.20 21.72 -6.38
C SER A 259 12.19 22.89 -5.37
N SER A 260 11.01 23.41 -5.03
CA SER A 260 10.84 24.41 -3.97
C SER A 260 10.94 23.85 -2.55
N VAL A 261 10.87 22.53 -2.39
CA VAL A 261 10.98 21.87 -1.09
C VAL A 261 12.44 21.77 -0.67
N ASN A 262 12.78 22.38 0.48
CA ASN A 262 14.12 22.32 1.03
C ASN A 262 14.32 20.98 1.77
N ILE A 263 14.98 20.03 1.11
CA ILE A 263 15.23 18.68 1.63
C ILE A 263 16.70 18.30 1.41
N ASN A 264 17.31 17.73 2.43
CA ASN A 264 18.64 17.14 2.38
C ASN A 264 18.54 15.62 2.23
N TYR A 265 18.99 15.09 1.10
CA TYR A 265 19.07 13.64 0.89
C TYR A 265 20.40 13.10 1.42
N ILE A 266 20.33 12.10 2.26
CA ILE A 266 21.49 11.58 2.99
C ILE A 266 21.73 10.09 2.71
N ASP A 267 22.99 9.68 2.70
CA ASP A 267 23.40 8.29 2.57
C ASP A 267 23.63 7.63 3.93
N ASP A 268 24.20 8.36 4.90
CA ASP A 268 24.42 7.87 6.26
C ASP A 268 23.31 8.34 7.20
N TRP A 269 22.20 7.62 7.19
CA TRP A 269 21.08 7.90 8.10
C TRP A 269 21.40 7.69 9.58
N LYS A 270 22.44 6.88 9.92
CA LYS A 270 22.80 6.62 11.33
C LYS A 270 23.46 7.82 11.96
N ALA A 271 24.32 8.53 11.24
CA ALA A 271 24.89 9.78 11.72
C ALA A 271 23.79 10.82 11.95
N GLU A 272 22.84 10.93 11.00
CA GLU A 272 21.74 11.89 11.05
C GLU A 272 20.74 11.64 12.19
N LEU A 273 20.63 10.40 12.72
CA LEU A 273 19.82 10.11 13.91
C LEU A 273 20.14 11.01 15.10
N TYR A 274 21.42 11.39 15.26
CA TYR A 274 21.87 12.20 16.39
C TYR A 274 21.65 13.70 16.16
N GLU A 275 21.59 14.12 14.91
CA GLU A 275 21.36 15.52 14.54
C GLU A 275 19.86 15.87 14.49
N ALA A 276 19.00 14.96 14.10
CA ALA A 276 17.56 15.17 14.04
C ALA A 276 16.94 15.33 15.43
N ASP A 277 15.90 16.13 15.55
CA ASP A 277 15.05 16.24 16.73
C ASP A 277 13.89 15.24 16.69
N ILE A 278 13.43 14.93 15.48
CA ILE A 278 12.31 14.02 15.20
C ILE A 278 12.73 13.04 14.11
N ILE A 279 12.47 11.77 14.34
CA ILE A 279 12.74 10.68 13.40
C ILE A 279 11.41 10.04 13.00
N ILE A 280 11.06 10.09 11.72
CA ILE A 280 9.82 9.49 11.17
C ILE A 280 10.20 8.28 10.35
N ILE A 281 9.72 7.10 10.74
CA ILE A 281 9.88 5.89 9.94
C ILE A 281 8.65 5.77 9.04
N ALA A 282 8.81 6.10 7.76
CA ALA A 282 7.71 6.16 6.80
C ALA A 282 7.63 4.90 5.91
N THR A 283 8.75 4.18 5.72
CA THR A 283 8.80 2.89 5.01
C THR A 283 9.54 1.86 5.85
N ASN A 284 8.99 0.66 5.97
CA ASN A 284 9.49 -0.38 6.87
C ASN A 284 10.67 -1.19 6.30
N TRP A 285 11.70 -0.49 5.81
CA TRP A 285 12.96 -1.12 5.43
C TRP A 285 13.61 -1.85 6.61
N SER A 286 14.04 -3.08 6.41
CA SER A 286 14.61 -3.93 7.47
C SER A 286 15.83 -3.32 8.16
N ILE A 287 16.61 -2.48 7.46
CA ILE A 287 17.80 -1.80 7.98
C ILE A 287 17.47 -0.88 9.16
N TYR A 288 16.26 -0.27 9.17
CA TYR A 288 15.85 0.65 10.23
C TYR A 288 15.50 -0.06 11.55
N LYS A 289 15.31 -1.38 11.55
CA LYS A 289 15.13 -2.17 12.79
C LYS A 289 16.30 -2.04 13.75
N SER A 290 17.47 -1.65 13.25
CA SER A 290 18.66 -1.42 14.08
C SER A 290 18.48 -0.27 15.09
N ILE A 291 17.50 0.63 14.89
CA ILE A 291 17.10 1.70 15.85
C ILE A 291 16.70 1.10 17.20
N ASN A 292 16.13 -0.11 17.24
CA ASN A 292 15.85 -0.84 18.48
C ASN A 292 17.07 -1.04 19.40
N LYS A 293 18.28 -0.91 18.88
CA LYS A 293 19.53 -1.03 19.67
C LYS A 293 20.08 0.32 20.16
N LEU A 294 19.47 1.43 19.74
CA LEU A 294 19.95 2.79 19.98
C LEU A 294 19.04 3.59 20.93
N THR A 295 18.14 2.93 21.63
CA THR A 295 17.09 3.57 22.45
C THR A 295 17.62 4.53 23.50
N ASN A 296 18.72 4.18 24.17
CA ASN A 296 19.35 5.04 25.19
C ASN A 296 19.95 6.31 24.56
N SER A 297 20.63 6.17 23.42
CA SER A 297 21.26 7.28 22.70
C SER A 297 20.24 8.22 22.06
N LEU A 298 19.03 7.74 21.80
CA LEU A 298 17.93 8.50 21.19
C LEU A 298 16.88 8.93 22.21
N SER A 299 17.15 8.84 23.50
CA SER A 299 16.18 9.11 24.58
C SER A 299 15.66 10.56 24.62
N THR A 300 16.34 11.50 23.98
CA THR A 300 15.92 12.91 23.86
C THR A 300 15.18 13.21 22.54
N LYS A 301 15.17 12.27 21.61
CA LYS A 301 14.57 12.43 20.27
C LYS A 301 13.13 11.92 20.26
N VAL A 302 12.28 12.51 19.43
CA VAL A 302 10.95 11.96 19.17
C VAL A 302 11.06 10.95 18.03
N ILE A 303 10.65 9.72 18.26
CA ILE A 303 10.61 8.67 17.26
C ILE A 303 9.15 8.40 16.89
N PHE A 304 8.80 8.68 15.67
CA PHE A 304 7.49 8.40 15.11
C PHE A 304 7.56 7.20 14.18
N ASP A 305 7.19 6.05 14.69
CA ASP A 305 7.13 4.81 13.93
C ASP A 305 5.75 4.65 13.30
N THR A 306 5.60 5.14 12.08
CA THR A 306 4.31 5.08 11.36
C THR A 306 4.03 3.71 10.74
N ARG A 307 4.92 2.74 10.97
CA ARG A 307 4.83 1.36 10.43
C ARG A 307 4.79 0.29 11.50
N SER A 308 4.81 0.69 12.78
CA SER A 308 4.84 -0.21 13.93
C SER A 308 5.88 -1.33 13.80
N MET A 309 7.05 -0.98 13.24
CA MET A 309 8.12 -1.94 12.96
C MET A 309 9.14 -2.07 14.09
N LEU A 310 9.18 -1.10 14.99
CA LEU A 310 10.05 -1.13 16.16
C LEU A 310 9.35 -1.77 17.36
N ASP A 311 10.14 -2.26 18.29
CA ASP A 311 9.66 -2.77 19.57
C ASP A 311 9.39 -1.60 20.53
N SER A 312 8.13 -1.18 20.61
CA SER A 312 7.70 -0.04 21.42
C SER A 312 8.08 -0.17 22.90
N SER A 313 8.21 -1.39 23.44
CA SER A 313 8.58 -1.64 24.84
C SER A 313 10.00 -1.18 25.19
N LYS A 314 10.85 -0.96 24.19
CA LYS A 314 12.24 -0.49 24.35
C LYS A 314 12.36 1.01 24.41
N PHE A 315 11.31 1.76 24.13
CA PHE A 315 11.33 3.21 24.05
C PHE A 315 10.54 3.84 25.21
N ASN A 316 10.95 5.04 25.60
CA ASN A 316 10.15 5.80 26.55
C ASN A 316 8.86 6.29 25.86
N ALA A 317 7.71 6.02 26.46
CA ALA A 317 6.41 6.45 25.95
C ALA A 317 6.29 7.98 25.72
N LYS A 318 7.12 8.79 26.44
CA LYS A 318 7.17 10.23 26.19
C LYS A 318 7.78 10.59 24.83
N ASN A 319 8.65 9.75 24.30
CA ASN A 319 9.44 10.04 23.10
C ASN A 319 9.14 9.11 21.92
N TYR A 320 8.31 8.11 22.13
CA TYR A 320 7.86 7.20 21.07
C TYR A 320 6.40 7.47 20.73
N LEU A 321 6.13 7.46 19.45
CA LEU A 321 4.81 7.64 18.86
C LEU A 321 4.61 6.58 17.78
N SER A 322 3.47 5.92 17.77
CA SER A 322 3.06 4.98 16.70
C SER A 322 1.64 5.30 16.25
N VAL A 323 1.23 4.74 15.13
CA VAL A 323 -0.13 4.95 14.59
C VAL A 323 -1.15 4.04 15.27
N ASP A 324 -0.68 2.94 15.87
CA ASP A 324 -1.47 1.94 16.59
C ASP A 324 -1.61 2.21 18.09
#